data_673edcbb036622010d8fb789e770cd70
#
_entry.id   673edcbb036622010d8fb789e770cd70
#
_cell.length_a   1.000
_cell.length_b   1.000
_cell.length_c   1.000
_cell.angle_alpha   90.00
_cell.angle_beta   90.00
_cell.angle_gamma   90.00
#
_symmetry.space_group_name_H-M   'P 1'
#
loop_
_entity.id
_entity.type
_entity.pdbx_description
1 polymer ?
#
loop_
_entity_poly.entity_id
_entity_poly.type
_entity_poly.pdbx_seq_one_letter_code
_entity_poly.pdbx_strand_id
1 'polypeptide(L)'
;MDDPLQAFRAAILAALGHAPEVIEPGRFQRFATRDRRGDDAGWCKLFDDLRGGVYGCNRQGISEQWSATDRATMTREQRTELARQVLVATLERQARQRQQWAEHAQRIAQVWAQCVPLVPGDPATLYLKRRGFAGVWPLPEPLRLHRALPYWHGADMLGTFPAMVAPIVAPDGRTVALHRTYLTADGRKADVPSPKKVTGAAGPLAGACIPLHKPARGCVGIAEGIETALAAWCASGVPTVASYCAGNLAAWRWPAGLQRLVIFADADKAGREAADTLRARALAARLRCEMLTPTTDGADWCDVWAARGPAADAVLIDAGSTA
;
A
#
# COMPACT_ATOMS: atom_id res chain seq x y z
N MET A 1 14.52 -40.10 15.22
CA MET A 1 13.34 -39.22 15.07
C MET A 1 13.86 -37.82 15.08
N ASP A 2 13.62 -37.11 14.00
CA ASP A 2 14.02 -35.70 13.91
C ASP A 2 13.29 -34.89 15.00
N ASP A 3 13.98 -33.98 15.63
CA ASP A 3 13.39 -33.06 16.61
C ASP A 3 12.23 -32.30 15.93
N PRO A 4 10.98 -32.42 16.42
CA PRO A 4 9.81 -31.78 15.80
C PRO A 4 10.00 -30.27 15.64
N LEU A 5 10.74 -29.62 16.53
CA LEU A 5 11.03 -28.19 16.48
C LEU A 5 11.93 -27.87 15.29
N GLN A 6 12.97 -28.67 15.05
CA GLN A 6 13.87 -28.50 13.90
C GLN A 6 13.16 -28.84 12.59
N ALA A 7 12.32 -29.86 12.57
CA ALA A 7 11.52 -30.22 11.39
C ALA A 7 10.51 -29.09 11.03
N PHE A 8 9.86 -28.50 12.01
CA PHE A 8 8.96 -27.37 11.79
C PHE A 8 9.72 -26.14 11.28
N ARG A 9 10.88 -25.81 11.87
CA ARG A 9 11.75 -24.73 11.42
C ARG A 9 12.21 -24.95 9.98
N ALA A 10 12.60 -26.16 9.63
CA ALA A 10 13.00 -26.53 8.27
C ALA A 10 11.86 -26.35 7.25
N ALA A 11 10.63 -26.72 7.61
CA ALA A 11 9.44 -26.52 6.78
C ALA A 11 9.18 -25.03 6.51
N ILE A 12 9.30 -24.18 7.54
CA ILE A 12 9.16 -22.71 7.40
C ILE A 12 10.24 -22.18 6.46
N LEU A 13 11.50 -22.57 6.66
CA LEU A 13 12.63 -22.14 5.84
C LEU A 13 12.46 -22.53 4.37
N ALA A 14 12.02 -23.76 4.12
CA ALA A 14 11.78 -24.26 2.77
C ALA A 14 10.65 -23.49 2.05
N ALA A 15 9.57 -23.15 2.77
CA ALA A 15 8.43 -22.46 2.17
C ALA A 15 8.61 -20.95 2.01
N LEU A 16 9.33 -20.30 2.95
CA LEU A 16 9.40 -18.84 3.02
C LEU A 16 10.79 -18.26 2.76
N GLY A 17 11.81 -19.11 2.65
CA GLY A 17 13.22 -18.70 2.52
C GLY A 17 13.85 -18.17 3.81
N HIS A 18 13.05 -17.96 4.86
CA HIS A 18 13.47 -17.45 6.17
C HIS A 18 12.70 -18.17 7.27
N ALA A 19 13.31 -18.35 8.42
CA ALA A 19 12.67 -18.92 9.62
C ALA A 19 13.17 -18.21 10.88
N PRO A 20 12.39 -18.18 11.96
CA PRO A 20 12.86 -17.61 13.24
C PRO A 20 14.02 -18.43 13.80
N GLU A 21 14.95 -17.76 14.50
CA GLU A 21 16.06 -18.43 15.17
C GLU A 21 15.59 -19.32 16.30
N VAL A 22 14.62 -18.84 17.08
CA VAL A 22 14.02 -19.53 18.20
C VAL A 22 12.52 -19.69 17.98
N ILE A 23 11.99 -20.90 18.16
CA ILE A 23 10.55 -21.19 18.12
C ILE A 23 10.11 -21.65 19.52
N GLU A 24 9.19 -20.89 20.12
CA GLU A 24 8.57 -21.22 21.42
C GLU A 24 7.23 -21.93 21.16
N PRO A 25 7.09 -23.21 21.54
CA PRO A 25 5.82 -23.92 21.42
C PRO A 25 4.66 -23.19 22.11
N GLY A 26 3.46 -23.30 21.59
CA GLY A 26 2.26 -22.63 22.11
C GLY A 26 2.18 -21.13 21.78
N ARG A 27 3.29 -20.50 21.45
CA ARG A 27 3.36 -19.05 21.23
C ARG A 27 3.27 -18.68 19.76
N PHE A 28 2.44 -17.68 19.46
CA PHE A 28 2.44 -17.04 18.14
C PHE A 28 3.61 -16.06 18.03
N GLN A 29 4.48 -16.25 17.03
CA GLN A 29 5.67 -15.45 16.81
C GLN A 29 5.65 -14.80 15.44
N ARG A 30 6.27 -13.61 15.34
CA ARG A 30 6.54 -12.90 14.11
C ARG A 30 8.03 -12.92 13.80
N PHE A 31 8.39 -12.94 12.52
CA PHE A 31 9.78 -12.95 12.09
C PHE A 31 9.95 -12.26 10.72
N ALA A 32 11.19 -11.84 10.44
CA ALA A 32 11.55 -11.25 9.15
C ALA A 32 11.57 -12.32 8.05
N THR A 33 11.03 -11.97 6.87
CA THR A 33 11.09 -12.81 5.66
C THR A 33 11.93 -12.16 4.55
N ARG A 34 12.73 -11.16 4.91
CA ARG A 34 13.76 -10.52 4.08
C ARG A 34 14.69 -9.69 4.97
N ASP A 35 15.90 -9.39 4.47
CA ASP A 35 16.89 -8.57 5.15
C ASP A 35 16.53 -7.08 5.15
N ARG A 36 15.45 -6.74 5.88
CA ARG A 36 15.03 -5.37 6.10
C ARG A 36 14.69 -5.14 7.57
N ARG A 37 15.31 -4.14 8.18
CA ARG A 37 15.03 -3.76 9.57
C ARG A 37 13.52 -3.51 9.78
N GLY A 38 12.93 -4.15 10.80
CA GLY A 38 11.52 -4.04 11.13
C GLY A 38 10.58 -4.86 10.24
N ASP A 39 11.12 -5.79 9.44
CA ASP A 39 10.29 -6.76 8.74
C ASP A 39 9.74 -7.80 9.72
N ASP A 40 8.42 -7.97 9.73
CA ASP A 40 7.67 -8.90 10.58
C ASP A 40 6.55 -9.62 9.80
N ALA A 41 6.74 -9.74 8.48
CA ALA A 41 5.72 -10.30 7.59
C ALA A 41 5.51 -11.81 7.79
N GLY A 42 6.55 -12.52 8.23
CA GLY A 42 6.48 -13.93 8.61
C GLY A 42 5.80 -14.14 9.96
N TRP A 43 5.12 -15.25 10.09
CA TRP A 43 4.47 -15.66 11.34
C TRP A 43 4.45 -17.18 11.47
N CYS A 44 4.54 -17.68 12.70
CA CYS A 44 4.38 -19.10 13.00
C CYS A 44 3.81 -19.33 14.40
N LYS A 45 3.24 -20.53 14.62
CA LYS A 45 2.89 -21.10 15.91
C LYS A 45 3.06 -22.61 15.83
N LEU A 46 4.05 -23.15 16.54
CA LEU A 46 4.13 -24.59 16.83
C LEU A 46 3.18 -24.89 18.00
N PHE A 47 2.39 -25.95 17.93
CA PHE A 47 1.46 -26.31 18.99
C PHE A 47 2.19 -26.90 20.19
N ASP A 48 1.59 -26.82 21.39
CA ASP A 48 2.22 -27.23 22.64
C ASP A 48 2.61 -28.71 22.67
N ASP A 49 1.86 -29.54 21.97
CA ASP A 49 2.09 -30.97 21.84
C ASP A 49 3.18 -31.35 20.84
N LEU A 50 3.79 -30.37 20.17
CA LEU A 50 4.81 -30.50 19.12
C LEU A 50 4.38 -31.36 17.90
N ARG A 51 3.09 -31.73 17.78
CA ARG A 51 2.58 -32.58 16.72
C ARG A 51 2.12 -31.86 15.49
N GLY A 52 1.89 -30.56 15.59
CA GLY A 52 1.45 -29.72 14.50
C GLY A 52 1.80 -28.26 14.70
N GLY A 53 1.63 -27.48 13.63
CA GLY A 53 1.86 -26.04 13.65
C GLY A 53 1.28 -25.36 12.43
N VAL A 54 1.23 -24.04 12.50
CA VAL A 54 0.82 -23.17 11.39
C VAL A 54 1.88 -22.10 11.15
N TYR A 55 2.10 -21.74 9.91
CA TYR A 55 3.04 -20.67 9.54
C TYR A 55 2.62 -19.98 8.25
N GLY A 56 3.22 -18.85 7.97
CA GLY A 56 2.98 -18.13 6.73
C GLY A 56 3.67 -16.80 6.64
N CYS A 57 3.39 -16.08 5.55
CA CYS A 57 3.89 -14.75 5.28
C CYS A 57 2.77 -13.84 4.76
N ASN A 58 2.47 -12.77 5.47
CA ASN A 58 1.42 -11.82 5.08
C ASN A 58 1.72 -11.11 3.76
N ARG A 59 3.00 -10.92 3.43
CA ARG A 59 3.43 -10.28 2.18
C ARG A 59 3.24 -11.19 0.98
N GLN A 60 3.57 -12.47 1.13
CA GLN A 60 3.48 -13.48 0.08
C GLN A 60 2.08 -14.10 -0.02
N GLY A 61 1.19 -13.81 0.94
CA GLY A 61 -0.13 -14.44 1.02
C GLY A 61 -0.09 -15.93 1.37
N ILE A 62 1.04 -16.42 1.88
CA ILE A 62 1.23 -17.84 2.23
C ILE A 62 0.65 -18.09 3.62
N SER A 63 -0.09 -19.21 3.75
CA SER A 63 -0.62 -19.72 5.02
C SER A 63 -0.66 -21.24 4.94
N GLU A 64 0.24 -21.89 5.66
CA GLU A 64 0.49 -23.34 5.59
C GLU A 64 0.29 -24.00 6.95
N GLN A 65 0.04 -25.32 6.90
CA GLN A 65 -0.07 -26.19 8.07
C GLN A 65 1.04 -27.23 8.01
N TRP A 66 1.69 -27.42 9.14
CA TRP A 66 2.71 -28.45 9.32
C TRP A 66 2.24 -29.52 10.30
N SER A 67 2.70 -30.76 10.12
CA SER A 67 2.47 -31.88 11.02
C SER A 67 3.73 -32.73 11.15
N ALA A 68 4.07 -33.11 12.36
CA ALA A 68 5.19 -34.04 12.66
C ALA A 68 4.94 -35.45 12.13
N THR A 69 3.71 -35.82 11.89
CA THR A 69 3.30 -37.13 11.37
C THR A 69 2.71 -36.94 9.97
N ASP A 70 3.00 -37.87 9.05
CA ASP A 70 2.37 -37.86 7.73
C ASP A 70 0.84 -37.99 7.89
N ARG A 71 0.10 -37.09 7.25
CA ARG A 71 -1.36 -37.07 7.27
C ARG A 71 -1.99 -38.41 6.84
N ALA A 72 -1.32 -39.15 5.96
CA ALA A 72 -1.79 -40.45 5.48
C ALA A 72 -1.78 -41.52 6.59
N THR A 73 -0.87 -41.43 7.56
CA THR A 73 -0.69 -42.36 8.65
C THR A 73 -1.44 -41.99 9.95
N MET A 74 -2.03 -40.78 9.99
CA MET A 74 -2.78 -40.30 11.17
C MET A 74 -4.06 -41.11 11.41
N THR A 75 -4.36 -41.34 12.68
CA THR A 75 -5.69 -41.80 13.10
C THR A 75 -6.76 -40.72 12.90
N ARG A 76 -8.03 -41.12 12.93
CA ARG A 76 -9.14 -40.14 12.85
C ARG A 76 -9.09 -39.13 14.00
N GLU A 77 -8.76 -39.59 15.20
CA GLU A 77 -8.64 -38.72 16.39
C GLU A 77 -7.52 -37.72 16.25
N GLN A 78 -6.34 -38.15 15.81
CA GLN A 78 -5.21 -37.25 15.55
C GLN A 78 -5.53 -36.20 14.50
N ARG A 79 -6.23 -36.56 13.42
CA ARG A 79 -6.66 -35.59 12.40
C ARG A 79 -7.65 -34.57 12.95
N THR A 80 -8.60 -35.02 13.78
CA THR A 80 -9.60 -34.14 14.41
C THR A 80 -8.94 -33.17 15.37
N GLU A 81 -8.00 -33.63 16.19
CA GLU A 81 -7.27 -32.79 17.14
C GLU A 81 -6.39 -31.75 16.40
N LEU A 82 -5.66 -32.17 15.39
CA LEU A 82 -4.90 -31.22 14.55
C LEU A 82 -5.79 -30.17 13.92
N ALA A 83 -6.94 -30.56 13.35
CA ALA A 83 -7.90 -29.63 12.77
C ALA A 83 -8.44 -28.63 13.80
N ARG A 84 -8.72 -29.09 15.03
CA ARG A 84 -9.15 -28.22 16.14
C ARG A 84 -8.06 -27.21 16.50
N GLN A 85 -6.81 -27.63 16.65
CA GLN A 85 -5.69 -26.77 16.98
C GLN A 85 -5.44 -25.72 15.88
N VAL A 86 -5.50 -26.11 14.62
CA VAL A 86 -5.40 -25.21 13.47
C VAL A 86 -6.50 -24.16 13.47
N LEU A 87 -7.75 -24.57 13.75
CA LEU A 87 -8.88 -23.65 13.86
C LEU A 87 -8.68 -22.63 14.98
N VAL A 88 -8.28 -23.07 16.18
CA VAL A 88 -8.01 -22.20 17.33
C VAL A 88 -6.91 -21.20 16.98
N ALA A 89 -5.78 -21.66 16.45
CA ALA A 89 -4.67 -20.78 16.05
C ALA A 89 -5.09 -19.76 14.98
N THR A 90 -5.95 -20.15 14.05
CA THR A 90 -6.50 -19.27 13.01
C THR A 90 -7.39 -18.18 13.63
N LEU A 91 -8.28 -18.55 14.54
CA LEU A 91 -9.15 -17.61 15.24
C LEU A 91 -8.37 -16.63 16.12
N GLU A 92 -7.37 -17.11 16.84
CA GLU A 92 -6.47 -16.26 17.63
C GLU A 92 -5.72 -15.24 16.73
N ARG A 93 -5.18 -15.70 15.60
CA ARG A 93 -4.51 -14.82 14.63
C ARG A 93 -5.46 -13.74 14.10
N GLN A 94 -6.67 -14.13 13.72
CA GLN A 94 -7.68 -13.20 13.23
C GLN A 94 -8.11 -12.20 14.32
N ALA A 95 -8.24 -12.65 15.57
CA ALA A 95 -8.58 -11.76 16.69
C ALA A 95 -7.48 -10.71 16.93
N ARG A 96 -6.22 -11.13 16.98
CA ARG A 96 -5.06 -10.22 17.11
C ARG A 96 -4.99 -9.22 15.95
N GLN A 97 -5.23 -9.69 14.72
CA GLN A 97 -5.24 -8.83 13.54
C GLN A 97 -6.35 -7.78 13.62
N ARG A 98 -7.56 -8.17 14.04
CA ARG A 98 -8.69 -7.23 14.22
C ARG A 98 -8.40 -6.21 15.31
N GLN A 99 -7.80 -6.63 16.43
CA GLN A 99 -7.40 -5.70 17.49
C GLN A 99 -6.37 -4.70 16.99
N GLN A 100 -5.32 -5.15 16.31
CA GLN A 100 -4.29 -4.28 15.72
C GLN A 100 -4.89 -3.29 14.72
N TRP A 101 -5.81 -3.73 13.88
CA TRP A 101 -6.51 -2.85 12.95
C TRP A 101 -7.37 -1.81 13.66
N ALA A 102 -8.05 -2.16 14.75
CA ALA A 102 -8.82 -1.22 15.55
C ALA A 102 -7.92 -0.14 16.19
N GLU A 103 -6.78 -0.52 16.74
CA GLU A 103 -5.79 0.41 17.29
C GLU A 103 -5.24 1.36 16.22
N HIS A 104 -4.92 0.81 15.02
CA HIS A 104 -4.45 1.62 13.90
C HIS A 104 -5.56 2.56 13.40
N ALA A 105 -6.81 2.12 13.34
CA ALA A 105 -7.93 2.97 12.93
C ALA A 105 -8.10 4.18 13.86
N GLN A 106 -7.95 3.98 15.17
CA GLN A 106 -8.00 5.08 16.14
C GLN A 106 -6.86 6.09 15.90
N ARG A 107 -5.63 5.61 15.70
CA ARG A 107 -4.47 6.49 15.41
C ARG A 107 -4.65 7.24 14.08
N ILE A 108 -5.16 6.58 13.04
CA ILE A 108 -5.48 7.19 11.76
C ILE A 108 -6.49 8.31 11.94
N ALA A 109 -7.58 8.06 12.67
CA ALA A 109 -8.61 9.05 12.95
C ALA A 109 -8.05 10.25 13.74
N GLN A 110 -7.20 10.01 14.74
CA GLN A 110 -6.56 11.07 15.53
C GLN A 110 -5.66 11.96 14.66
N VAL A 111 -4.82 11.37 13.81
CA VAL A 111 -3.94 12.14 12.90
C VAL A 111 -4.78 12.91 11.89
N TRP A 112 -5.81 12.28 11.31
CA TRP A 112 -6.66 12.92 10.30
C TRP A 112 -7.47 14.09 10.87
N ALA A 113 -7.96 14.00 12.10
CA ALA A 113 -8.69 15.07 12.80
C ALA A 113 -7.83 16.32 13.03
N GLN A 114 -6.50 16.19 13.09
CA GLN A 114 -5.56 17.30 13.22
C GLN A 114 -5.15 17.91 11.88
N CYS A 115 -5.55 17.30 10.76
CA CYS A 115 -5.25 17.80 9.44
C CYS A 115 -6.23 18.88 9.02
N VAL A 116 -5.70 19.97 8.44
CA VAL A 116 -6.47 21.10 7.93
C VAL A 116 -6.47 21.10 6.39
N PRO A 117 -7.50 21.67 5.75
CA PRO A 117 -7.47 21.89 4.30
C PRO A 117 -6.22 22.66 3.87
N LEU A 118 -5.73 22.37 2.66
CA LEU A 118 -4.61 23.11 2.08
C LEU A 118 -5.03 24.55 1.78
N VAL A 119 -4.12 25.48 2.04
CA VAL A 119 -4.29 26.89 1.70
C VAL A 119 -3.05 27.43 0.98
N PRO A 120 -3.18 28.41 0.05
CA PRO A 120 -2.03 28.98 -0.62
C PRO A 120 -0.96 29.47 0.36
N GLY A 121 0.29 29.09 0.13
CA GLY A 121 1.43 29.47 0.96
C GLY A 121 1.74 28.53 2.11
N ASP A 122 0.92 27.51 2.37
CA ASP A 122 1.27 26.48 3.34
C ASP A 122 2.39 25.54 2.83
N PRO A 123 3.08 24.80 3.72
CA PRO A 123 4.18 23.92 3.32
C PRO A 123 3.82 22.90 2.24
N ALA A 124 2.59 22.36 2.23
CA ALA A 124 2.17 21.38 1.24
C ALA A 124 1.91 22.04 -0.12
N THR A 125 1.29 23.21 -0.17
CA THR A 125 1.09 23.97 -1.41
C THR A 125 2.40 24.52 -1.95
N LEU A 126 3.34 24.95 -1.10
CA LEU A 126 4.69 25.32 -1.51
C LEU A 126 5.46 24.13 -2.09
N TYR A 127 5.30 22.93 -1.49
CA TYR A 127 5.88 21.69 -2.02
C TYR A 127 5.33 21.40 -3.42
N LEU A 128 4.01 21.40 -3.57
CA LEU A 128 3.38 21.12 -4.86
C LEU A 128 3.74 22.20 -5.91
N LYS A 129 3.83 23.48 -5.52
CA LYS A 129 4.33 24.53 -6.39
C LYS A 129 5.74 24.24 -6.93
N ARG A 130 6.66 23.77 -6.06
CA ARG A 130 8.02 23.35 -6.46
C ARG A 130 8.03 22.14 -7.39
N ARG A 131 6.98 21.31 -7.34
CA ARG A 131 6.79 20.14 -8.23
C ARG A 131 6.08 20.50 -9.54
N GLY A 132 5.90 21.78 -9.86
CA GLY A 132 5.32 22.24 -11.11
C GLY A 132 3.82 22.56 -11.08
N PHE A 133 3.18 22.55 -9.90
CA PHE A 133 1.74 22.79 -9.75
C PHE A 133 1.42 24.22 -9.29
N ALA A 134 2.22 25.23 -9.74
CA ALA A 134 2.08 26.61 -9.28
C ALA A 134 0.71 27.26 -9.59
N GLY A 135 0.09 26.90 -10.72
CA GLY A 135 -1.21 27.43 -11.15
C GLY A 135 -2.40 26.51 -10.88
N VAL A 136 -2.16 25.36 -10.25
CA VAL A 136 -3.21 24.35 -10.02
C VAL A 136 -3.98 24.66 -8.75
N TRP A 137 -5.20 25.15 -8.91
CA TRP A 137 -6.10 25.45 -7.80
C TRP A 137 -7.57 25.36 -8.25
N PRO A 138 -8.50 24.79 -7.44
CA PRO A 138 -8.26 24.15 -6.14
C PRO A 138 -7.53 22.82 -6.26
N LEU A 139 -6.72 22.48 -5.26
CA LEU A 139 -6.12 21.16 -5.12
C LEU A 139 -7.15 20.14 -4.67
N PRO A 140 -6.95 18.83 -4.94
CA PRO A 140 -7.88 17.80 -4.50
C PRO A 140 -8.13 17.81 -2.99
N GLU A 141 -9.39 17.82 -2.58
CA GLU A 141 -9.83 17.87 -1.18
C GLU A 141 -9.21 16.81 -0.26
N PRO A 142 -8.94 15.56 -0.73
CA PRO A 142 -8.30 14.56 0.11
C PRO A 142 -6.87 14.91 0.55
N LEU A 143 -6.22 15.88 -0.09
CA LEU A 143 -4.91 16.38 0.34
C LEU A 143 -5.09 17.39 1.47
N ARG A 144 -4.48 17.12 2.61
CA ARG A 144 -4.53 17.99 3.79
C ARG A 144 -3.14 18.26 4.36
N LEU A 145 -3.02 19.30 5.16
CA LEU A 145 -1.82 19.63 5.92
C LEU A 145 -1.96 19.22 7.38
N HIS A 146 -1.03 18.42 7.89
CA HIS A 146 -0.76 18.32 9.32
C HIS A 146 0.40 19.27 9.66
N ARG A 147 0.19 20.22 10.56
CA ARG A 147 1.17 21.32 10.78
C ARG A 147 2.46 20.86 11.45
N ALA A 148 2.40 19.86 12.33
CA ALA A 148 3.54 19.36 13.11
C ALA A 148 3.33 17.87 13.43
N LEU A 149 3.53 16.99 12.44
CA LEU A 149 3.38 15.55 12.58
C LEU A 149 4.68 14.93 13.12
N PRO A 150 4.66 14.14 14.21
CA PRO A 150 5.84 13.43 14.69
C PRO A 150 6.40 12.46 13.64
N TYR A 151 7.72 12.53 13.44
CA TYR A 151 8.45 11.61 12.57
C TYR A 151 9.19 10.57 13.41
N TRP A 152 8.91 9.31 13.15
CA TRP A 152 9.54 8.17 13.81
C TRP A 152 10.41 7.38 12.83
N HIS A 153 11.61 7.00 13.25
CA HIS A 153 12.49 6.07 12.54
C HIS A 153 12.83 4.89 13.46
N GLY A 154 12.19 3.74 13.24
CA GLY A 154 12.17 2.67 14.22
C GLY A 154 11.46 3.13 15.51
N ALA A 155 12.16 3.03 16.65
CA ALA A 155 11.68 3.48 17.96
C ALA A 155 11.99 4.96 18.24
N ASP A 156 12.81 5.62 17.43
CA ASP A 156 13.33 6.96 17.69
C ASP A 156 12.44 8.04 17.07
N MET A 157 12.04 9.02 17.85
CA MET A 157 11.37 10.23 17.35
C MET A 157 12.42 11.26 16.94
N LEU A 158 12.55 11.51 15.64
CA LEU A 158 13.55 12.43 15.08
C LEU A 158 13.06 13.88 15.01
N GLY A 159 11.85 14.16 15.44
CA GLY A 159 11.27 15.51 15.46
C GLY A 159 9.83 15.57 14.97
N THR A 160 9.31 16.77 14.81
CA THR A 160 7.99 17.06 14.25
C THR A 160 8.15 17.93 13.02
N PHE A 161 7.40 17.62 11.96
CA PHE A 161 7.48 18.31 10.68
C PHE A 161 6.09 18.60 10.13
N PRO A 162 5.91 19.66 9.35
CA PRO A 162 4.74 19.78 8.50
C PRO A 162 4.65 18.55 7.59
N ALA A 163 3.44 18.06 7.34
CA ALA A 163 3.26 16.92 6.45
C ALA A 163 2.02 17.10 5.57
N MET A 164 2.17 16.87 4.28
CA MET A 164 1.05 16.63 3.40
C MET A 164 0.53 15.22 3.67
N VAL A 165 -0.75 15.12 4.02
CA VAL A 165 -1.41 13.88 4.41
C VAL A 165 -2.56 13.59 3.46
N ALA A 166 -2.67 12.34 3.02
CA ALA A 166 -3.74 11.85 2.18
C ALA A 166 -4.28 10.51 2.67
N PRO A 167 -5.61 10.26 2.65
CA PRO A 167 -6.18 8.98 3.04
C PRO A 167 -5.90 7.92 1.98
N ILE A 168 -5.54 6.73 2.41
CA ILE A 168 -5.55 5.52 1.59
C ILE A 168 -6.86 4.81 1.87
N VAL A 169 -7.69 4.70 0.84
CA VAL A 169 -9.06 4.21 0.92
C VAL A 169 -9.17 2.85 0.27
N ALA A 170 -9.68 1.88 1.01
CA ALA A 170 -9.94 0.52 0.51
C ALA A 170 -11.14 0.50 -0.45
N PRO A 171 -11.33 -0.57 -1.25
CA PRO A 171 -12.44 -0.68 -2.20
C PRO A 171 -13.84 -0.58 -1.58
N ASP A 172 -13.96 -0.84 -0.28
CA ASP A 172 -15.21 -0.70 0.49
C ASP A 172 -15.47 0.74 1.00
N GLY A 173 -14.61 1.69 0.64
CA GLY A 173 -14.73 3.11 0.99
C GLY A 173 -14.14 3.48 2.37
N ARG A 174 -13.62 2.53 3.14
CA ARG A 174 -13.00 2.83 4.45
C ARG A 174 -11.58 3.35 4.29
N THR A 175 -11.21 4.37 5.06
CA THR A 175 -9.81 4.78 5.19
C THR A 175 -9.05 3.73 6.00
N VAL A 176 -8.09 3.08 5.36
CA VAL A 176 -7.30 1.99 5.95
C VAL A 176 -5.87 2.37 6.30
N ALA A 177 -5.40 3.52 5.80
CA ALA A 177 -4.11 4.09 6.16
C ALA A 177 -4.06 5.58 5.77
N LEU A 178 -2.99 6.28 6.17
CA LEU A 178 -2.65 7.61 5.68
C LEU A 178 -1.29 7.57 5.00
N HIS A 179 -1.21 8.12 3.81
CA HIS A 179 0.05 8.50 3.18
C HIS A 179 0.50 9.85 3.75
N ARG A 180 1.77 9.99 4.07
CA ARG A 180 2.36 11.18 4.67
C ARG A 180 3.62 11.55 3.90
N THR A 181 3.70 12.81 3.45
CA THR A 181 4.92 13.41 2.90
C THR A 181 5.40 14.47 3.87
N TYR A 182 6.48 14.20 4.59
CA TYR A 182 7.07 15.11 5.57
C TYR A 182 7.85 16.21 4.85
N LEU A 183 7.63 17.43 5.29
CA LEU A 183 8.09 18.65 4.62
C LEU A 183 8.84 19.58 5.57
N THR A 184 9.63 20.48 5.01
CA THR A 184 10.12 21.67 5.69
C THR A 184 9.08 22.79 5.60
N ALA A 185 9.21 23.81 6.41
CA ALA A 185 8.30 24.98 6.40
C ALA A 185 8.26 25.71 5.04
N ASP A 186 9.36 25.68 4.28
CA ASP A 186 9.46 26.26 2.94
C ASP A 186 9.03 25.33 1.81
N GLY A 187 8.43 24.17 2.12
CA GLY A 187 7.87 23.23 1.15
C GLY A 187 8.90 22.39 0.39
N ARG A 188 9.99 21.99 1.03
CA ARG A 188 10.87 20.92 0.56
C ARG A 188 10.54 19.62 1.30
N LYS A 189 11.00 18.48 0.79
CA LYS A 189 10.96 17.26 1.59
C LYS A 189 11.85 17.44 2.83
N ALA A 190 11.35 17.02 3.99
CA ALA A 190 12.14 17.03 5.23
C ALA A 190 13.40 16.16 5.06
N ASP A 191 14.49 16.61 5.67
CA ASP A 191 15.76 15.86 5.70
C ASP A 191 15.69 14.75 6.76
N VAL A 192 15.05 13.68 6.35
CA VAL A 192 14.82 12.47 7.19
C VAL A 192 15.01 11.22 6.33
N PRO A 193 15.35 10.05 6.91
CA PRO A 193 15.65 8.83 6.15
C PRO A 193 14.60 8.42 5.12
N SER A 194 13.33 8.73 5.36
CA SER A 194 12.24 8.43 4.43
C SER A 194 11.14 9.49 4.56
N PRO A 195 11.18 10.55 3.76
CA PRO A 195 10.20 11.64 3.87
C PRO A 195 8.77 11.23 3.45
N LYS A 196 8.60 10.14 2.68
CA LYS A 196 7.29 9.56 2.37
C LYS A 196 7.07 8.29 3.19
N LYS A 197 5.96 8.22 3.91
CA LYS A 197 5.58 7.07 4.76
C LYS A 197 4.09 6.79 4.70
N VAL A 198 3.74 5.53 4.96
CA VAL A 198 2.36 5.09 5.21
C VAL A 198 2.22 4.76 6.69
N THR A 199 1.07 5.02 7.29
CA THR A 199 0.76 4.60 8.66
C THR A 199 0.62 3.08 8.77
N GLY A 200 0.58 2.54 9.99
CA GLY A 200 0.08 1.19 10.21
C GLY A 200 -1.33 1.04 9.63
N ALA A 201 -1.56 -0.08 8.95
CA ALA A 201 -2.83 -0.30 8.27
C ALA A 201 -3.95 -0.72 9.23
N ALA A 202 -5.15 -0.18 9.04
CA ALA A 202 -6.38 -0.54 9.73
C ALA A 202 -7.27 -1.51 8.93
N GLY A 203 -6.70 -2.12 7.90
CA GLY A 203 -7.37 -3.08 7.03
C GLY A 203 -6.45 -3.52 5.89
N PRO A 204 -6.92 -4.37 4.97
CA PRO A 204 -6.16 -4.76 3.80
C PRO A 204 -5.81 -3.54 2.93
N LEU A 205 -4.53 -3.42 2.57
CA LEU A 205 -4.06 -2.36 1.68
C LEU A 205 -4.17 -2.75 0.19
N ALA A 206 -4.24 -4.04 -0.11
CA ALA A 206 -4.35 -4.52 -1.48
C ALA A 206 -5.63 -4.03 -2.15
N GLY A 207 -5.48 -3.33 -3.26
CA GLY A 207 -6.59 -2.76 -4.01
C GLY A 207 -7.03 -1.36 -3.57
N ALA A 208 -6.44 -0.81 -2.48
CA ALA A 208 -6.71 0.54 -2.01
C ALA A 208 -6.03 1.61 -2.88
N CYS A 209 -6.47 2.85 -2.78
CA CYS A 209 -5.84 4.00 -3.44
C CYS A 209 -6.01 5.28 -2.62
N ILE A 210 -5.30 6.33 -3.02
CA ILE A 210 -5.56 7.71 -2.60
C ILE A 210 -6.53 8.32 -3.60
N PRO A 211 -7.79 8.57 -3.23
CA PRO A 211 -8.84 9.02 -4.16
C PRO A 211 -8.75 10.54 -4.39
N LEU A 212 -7.73 10.99 -5.14
CA LEU A 212 -7.57 12.41 -5.45
C LEU A 212 -8.79 12.97 -6.20
N HIS A 213 -9.31 12.21 -7.14
CA HIS A 213 -10.49 12.57 -7.91
C HIS A 213 -11.50 11.42 -7.92
N LYS A 214 -12.79 11.76 -8.06
CA LYS A 214 -13.85 10.77 -8.31
C LYS A 214 -13.89 10.44 -9.80
N PRO A 215 -14.24 9.19 -10.18
CA PRO A 215 -14.49 8.86 -11.58
C PRO A 215 -15.52 9.79 -12.20
N ALA A 216 -15.28 10.21 -13.43
CA ALA A 216 -16.23 11.03 -14.19
C ALA A 216 -16.56 10.36 -15.53
N ARG A 217 -17.83 10.39 -15.91
CA ARG A 217 -18.33 9.78 -17.17
C ARG A 217 -17.85 8.32 -17.36
N GLY A 218 -17.84 7.55 -16.27
CA GLY A 218 -17.37 6.16 -16.30
C GLY A 218 -15.86 5.98 -16.52
N CYS A 219 -15.07 7.05 -16.43
CA CYS A 219 -13.62 7.03 -16.65
C CYS A 219 -12.86 7.41 -15.39
N VAL A 220 -11.72 6.76 -15.14
CA VAL A 220 -10.73 7.14 -14.13
C VAL A 220 -9.33 6.79 -14.60
N GLY A 221 -8.38 7.62 -14.23
CA GLY A 221 -6.95 7.38 -14.34
C GLY A 221 -6.36 6.85 -13.04
N ILE A 222 -5.24 6.16 -13.15
CA ILE A 222 -4.44 5.75 -12.00
C ILE A 222 -2.95 5.95 -12.28
N ALA A 223 -2.21 6.43 -11.29
CA ALA A 223 -0.77 6.54 -11.30
C ALA A 223 -0.18 6.01 -9.99
N GLU A 224 1.14 5.85 -9.89
CA GLU A 224 1.78 5.37 -8.68
C GLU A 224 1.76 6.44 -7.58
N GLY A 225 2.34 7.60 -7.82
CA GLY A 225 2.50 8.66 -6.82
C GLY A 225 1.39 9.71 -6.85
N ILE A 226 1.26 10.49 -5.77
CA ILE A 226 0.34 11.63 -5.70
C ILE A 226 0.72 12.66 -6.76
N GLU A 227 2.00 13.00 -6.85
CA GLU A 227 2.53 14.00 -7.78
C GLU A 227 2.33 13.55 -9.24
N THR A 228 2.60 12.27 -9.52
CA THR A 228 2.39 11.64 -10.83
C THR A 228 0.91 11.68 -11.22
N ALA A 229 0.01 11.38 -10.27
CA ALA A 229 -1.44 11.41 -10.49
C ALA A 229 -1.97 12.83 -10.74
N LEU A 230 -1.46 13.82 -10.01
CA LEU A 230 -1.80 15.22 -10.25
C LEU A 230 -1.31 15.70 -11.62
N ALA A 231 -0.09 15.35 -12.00
CA ALA A 231 0.47 15.69 -13.31
C ALA A 231 -0.34 15.06 -14.45
N ALA A 232 -0.68 13.79 -14.32
CA ALA A 232 -1.52 13.08 -15.27
C ALA A 232 -2.90 13.73 -15.43
N TRP A 233 -3.53 14.12 -14.32
CA TRP A 233 -4.80 14.85 -14.35
C TRP A 233 -4.67 16.21 -15.01
N CYS A 234 -3.66 17.04 -14.64
CA CYS A 234 -3.43 18.34 -15.24
C CYS A 234 -3.18 18.25 -16.74
N ALA A 235 -2.44 17.24 -17.19
CA ALA A 235 -2.08 17.06 -18.60
C ALA A 235 -3.21 16.51 -19.47
N SER A 236 -4.08 15.65 -18.92
CA SER A 236 -5.06 14.89 -19.70
C SER A 236 -6.51 15.25 -19.40
N GLY A 237 -6.80 15.96 -18.30
CA GLY A 237 -8.15 16.18 -17.80
C GLY A 237 -8.83 14.90 -17.25
N VAL A 238 -8.17 13.73 -17.30
CA VAL A 238 -8.71 12.47 -16.77
C VAL A 238 -8.66 12.48 -15.25
N PRO A 239 -9.80 12.34 -14.55
CA PRO A 239 -9.80 12.22 -13.09
C PRO A 239 -8.91 11.06 -12.63
N THR A 240 -7.88 11.33 -11.84
CA THR A 240 -6.85 10.32 -11.53
C THR A 240 -6.73 10.08 -10.04
N VAL A 241 -6.48 8.82 -9.65
CA VAL A 241 -6.17 8.38 -8.28
C VAL A 241 -4.73 7.93 -8.18
N ALA A 242 -4.16 7.88 -6.97
CA ALA A 242 -2.79 7.38 -6.75
C ALA A 242 -2.81 6.05 -5.99
N SER A 243 -2.01 5.08 -6.46
CA SER A 243 -1.87 3.75 -5.84
C SER A 243 -0.86 3.70 -4.69
N TYR A 244 -0.11 4.78 -4.47
CA TYR A 244 0.97 5.01 -3.48
C TYR A 244 2.17 4.06 -3.56
N CYS A 245 2.15 3.00 -4.36
CA CYS A 245 3.31 2.16 -4.70
C CYS A 245 2.99 1.20 -5.87
N ALA A 246 4.02 0.74 -6.58
CA ALA A 246 3.91 -0.16 -7.73
C ALA A 246 3.15 -1.46 -7.40
N GLY A 247 3.45 -2.10 -6.28
CA GLY A 247 2.75 -3.34 -5.89
C GLY A 247 1.26 -3.15 -5.70
N ASN A 248 0.83 -1.98 -5.23
CA ASN A 248 -0.60 -1.68 -5.11
C ASN A 248 -1.22 -1.20 -6.42
N LEU A 249 -0.44 -0.60 -7.33
CA LEU A 249 -0.87 -0.34 -8.70
C LEU A 249 -1.32 -1.64 -9.38
N ALA A 250 -0.50 -2.68 -9.33
CA ALA A 250 -0.82 -4.00 -9.88
C ALA A 250 -2.07 -4.62 -9.23
N ALA A 251 -2.28 -4.42 -7.92
CA ALA A 251 -3.36 -5.01 -7.14
C ALA A 251 -4.63 -4.15 -7.11
N TRP A 252 -4.61 -2.92 -7.62
CA TRP A 252 -5.70 -1.96 -7.48
C TRP A 252 -7.05 -2.51 -7.94
N ARG A 253 -8.09 -2.15 -7.21
CA ARG A 253 -9.48 -2.54 -7.53
C ARG A 253 -10.27 -1.30 -7.91
N TRP A 254 -10.67 -1.22 -9.16
CA TRP A 254 -11.48 -0.14 -9.68
C TRP A 254 -12.94 -0.21 -9.17
N PRO A 255 -13.64 0.94 -9.09
CA PRO A 255 -15.03 0.97 -8.63
C PRO A 255 -15.97 0.26 -9.62
N ALA A 256 -17.08 -0.24 -9.09
CA ALA A 256 -18.12 -0.86 -9.92
C ALA A 256 -18.67 0.15 -10.94
N GLY A 257 -19.01 -0.34 -12.14
CA GLY A 257 -19.56 0.47 -13.22
C GLY A 257 -18.52 1.31 -13.97
N LEU A 258 -17.22 1.15 -13.69
CA LEU A 258 -16.17 1.77 -14.49
C LEU A 258 -16.21 1.23 -15.93
N GLN A 259 -16.11 2.13 -16.92
CA GLN A 259 -16.14 1.79 -18.34
C GLN A 259 -14.77 1.94 -19.02
N ARG A 260 -13.96 2.89 -18.54
CA ARG A 260 -12.63 3.19 -19.07
C ARG A 260 -11.62 3.42 -17.96
N LEU A 261 -10.49 2.76 -18.07
CA LEU A 261 -9.31 2.92 -17.20
C LEU A 261 -8.15 3.49 -18.01
N VAL A 262 -7.49 4.52 -17.51
CA VAL A 262 -6.24 5.04 -18.04
C VAL A 262 -5.12 4.80 -17.02
N ILE A 263 -4.10 4.04 -17.38
CA ILE A 263 -2.96 3.76 -16.52
C ILE A 263 -1.82 4.70 -16.91
N PHE A 264 -1.43 5.57 -16.01
CA PHE A 264 -0.28 6.46 -16.17
C PHE A 264 0.93 5.79 -15.48
N ALA A 265 1.64 4.97 -16.24
CA ALA A 265 2.77 4.19 -15.76
C ALA A 265 4.03 5.04 -15.65
N ASP A 266 4.85 4.80 -14.63
CA ASP A 266 6.20 5.33 -14.55
C ASP A 266 7.11 4.56 -15.51
N ALA A 267 8.10 5.23 -16.12
CA ALA A 267 8.97 4.66 -17.14
C ALA A 267 10.16 3.88 -16.54
N ASP A 268 9.99 3.31 -15.34
CA ASP A 268 10.93 2.37 -14.75
C ASP A 268 10.43 0.91 -14.85
N LYS A 269 11.28 -0.04 -14.50
CA LYS A 269 10.95 -1.48 -14.59
C LYS A 269 9.75 -1.85 -13.70
N ALA A 270 9.74 -1.39 -12.45
CA ALA A 270 8.71 -1.75 -11.48
C ALA A 270 7.35 -1.13 -11.86
N GLY A 271 7.34 0.11 -12.32
CA GLY A 271 6.16 0.81 -12.82
C GLY A 271 5.54 0.13 -14.03
N ARG A 272 6.38 -0.26 -15.02
CA ARG A 272 5.92 -1.00 -16.21
C ARG A 272 5.32 -2.35 -15.86
N GLU A 273 6.00 -3.18 -15.06
CA GLU A 273 5.52 -4.50 -14.65
C GLU A 273 4.19 -4.41 -13.87
N ALA A 274 4.06 -3.41 -13.00
CA ALA A 274 2.84 -3.18 -12.25
C ALA A 274 1.68 -2.73 -13.17
N ALA A 275 1.96 -1.82 -14.10
CA ALA A 275 0.98 -1.33 -15.07
C ALA A 275 0.52 -2.44 -16.02
N ASP A 276 1.42 -3.28 -16.53
CA ASP A 276 1.10 -4.42 -17.38
C ASP A 276 0.21 -5.43 -16.65
N THR A 277 0.50 -5.70 -15.38
CA THR A 277 -0.33 -6.57 -14.53
C THR A 277 -1.75 -6.01 -14.37
N LEU A 278 -1.87 -4.72 -14.07
CA LEU A 278 -3.17 -4.06 -13.94
C LEU A 278 -3.93 -4.05 -15.27
N ARG A 279 -3.24 -3.74 -16.37
CA ARG A 279 -3.81 -3.75 -17.73
C ARG A 279 -4.35 -5.13 -18.10
N ALA A 280 -3.58 -6.20 -17.87
CA ALA A 280 -4.02 -7.57 -18.14
C ALA A 280 -5.29 -7.91 -17.37
N ARG A 281 -5.39 -7.52 -16.10
CA ARG A 281 -6.60 -7.70 -15.27
C ARG A 281 -7.80 -6.90 -15.80
N ALA A 282 -7.58 -5.65 -16.23
CA ALA A 282 -8.62 -4.81 -16.80
C ALA A 282 -9.18 -5.39 -18.11
N LEU A 283 -8.30 -5.82 -19.01
CA LEU A 283 -8.70 -6.45 -20.28
C LEU A 283 -9.44 -7.78 -20.06
N ALA A 284 -8.98 -8.62 -19.11
CA ALA A 284 -9.69 -9.84 -18.75
C ALA A 284 -11.11 -9.56 -18.21
N ALA A 285 -11.30 -8.44 -17.52
CA ALA A 285 -12.61 -7.95 -17.07
C ALA A 285 -13.42 -7.21 -18.16
N ARG A 286 -12.95 -7.18 -19.41
CA ARG A 286 -13.54 -6.46 -20.56
C ARG A 286 -13.68 -4.95 -20.34
N LEU A 287 -12.83 -4.36 -19.50
CA LEU A 287 -12.76 -2.92 -19.29
C LEU A 287 -11.89 -2.29 -20.39
N ARG A 288 -12.37 -1.18 -20.98
CA ARG A 288 -11.51 -0.38 -21.89
C ARG A 288 -10.32 0.14 -21.11
N CYS A 289 -9.11 -0.20 -21.54
CA CYS A 289 -7.90 0.12 -20.81
C CYS A 289 -6.85 0.70 -21.75
N GLU A 290 -6.37 1.89 -21.42
CA GLU A 290 -5.26 2.57 -22.06
C GLU A 290 -4.10 2.65 -21.08
N MET A 291 -2.87 2.51 -21.59
CA MET A 291 -1.65 2.67 -20.79
C MET A 291 -0.78 3.71 -21.46
N LEU A 292 -0.41 4.73 -20.70
CA LEU A 292 0.43 5.83 -21.12
C LEU A 292 1.70 5.82 -20.27
N THR A 293 2.86 5.88 -20.93
CA THR A 293 4.18 5.87 -20.28
C THR A 293 5.01 7.01 -20.84
N PRO A 294 5.79 7.75 -20.02
CA PRO A 294 6.75 8.73 -20.52
C PRO A 294 7.73 8.11 -21.51
N THR A 295 8.16 8.87 -22.51
CA THR A 295 9.12 8.40 -23.53
C THR A 295 10.56 8.33 -23.01
N THR A 296 10.88 9.09 -21.96
CA THR A 296 12.18 9.10 -21.31
C THR A 296 12.24 7.99 -20.27
N ASP A 297 13.22 7.10 -20.39
CA ASP A 297 13.41 5.99 -19.46
C ASP A 297 13.74 6.50 -18.04
N GLY A 298 13.10 5.91 -17.03
CA GLY A 298 13.20 6.30 -15.63
C GLY A 298 12.41 7.55 -15.23
N ALA A 299 11.73 8.23 -16.17
CA ALA A 299 10.90 9.39 -15.86
C ALA A 299 9.50 9.00 -15.35
N ASP A 300 8.92 9.86 -14.54
CA ASP A 300 7.50 9.81 -14.18
C ASP A 300 6.71 10.96 -14.86
N TRP A 301 5.38 10.92 -14.77
CA TRP A 301 4.54 11.98 -15.37
C TRP A 301 4.70 13.35 -14.69
N CYS A 302 5.16 13.39 -13.43
CA CYS A 302 5.47 14.64 -12.78
C CYS A 302 6.73 15.28 -13.34
N ASP A 303 7.72 14.49 -13.77
CA ASP A 303 8.91 14.99 -14.46
C ASP A 303 8.53 15.54 -15.85
N VAL A 304 7.68 14.84 -16.59
CA VAL A 304 7.14 15.31 -17.88
C VAL A 304 6.35 16.62 -17.71
N TRP A 305 5.52 16.71 -16.68
CA TRP A 305 4.76 17.92 -16.38
C TRP A 305 5.66 19.09 -16.03
N ALA A 306 6.64 18.89 -15.16
CA ALA A 306 7.59 19.92 -14.74
C ALA A 306 8.46 20.46 -15.91
N ALA A 307 8.80 19.59 -16.86
CA ALA A 307 9.60 19.97 -18.03
C ALA A 307 8.86 20.86 -19.06
N ARG A 308 7.51 20.91 -19.01
CA ARG A 308 6.71 21.73 -19.96
C ARG A 308 6.85 23.23 -19.76
N GLY A 309 7.34 23.68 -18.59
CA GLY A 309 7.49 25.09 -18.26
C GLY A 309 6.16 25.86 -18.08
N PRO A 310 6.19 27.12 -17.65
CA PRO A 310 4.99 27.91 -17.33
C PRO A 310 4.14 28.34 -18.56
N ALA A 311 4.58 28.07 -19.77
CA ALA A 311 3.87 28.45 -21.00
C ALA A 311 2.80 27.43 -21.46
N ALA A 312 2.58 26.35 -20.75
CA ALA A 312 1.63 25.30 -21.15
C ALA A 312 0.26 25.41 -20.45
N ASP A 313 -0.13 26.61 -20.02
CA ASP A 313 -1.41 26.87 -19.31
C ASP A 313 -2.68 26.66 -20.16
N ALA A 314 -2.58 26.14 -21.37
CA ALA A 314 -3.74 25.99 -22.25
C ALA A 314 -3.63 24.80 -23.22
N VAL A 315 -3.55 23.58 -22.72
CA VAL A 315 -4.04 22.45 -23.50
C VAL A 315 -5.00 21.63 -22.64
N LEU A 316 -6.19 22.16 -22.44
CA LEU A 316 -7.36 21.35 -22.23
C LEU A 316 -7.52 20.48 -23.47
N ILE A 317 -7.11 19.23 -23.39
CA ILE A 317 -7.49 18.25 -24.40
C ILE A 317 -8.99 18.11 -24.24
N ASP A 318 -9.70 18.61 -25.21
CA ASP A 318 -11.15 18.51 -25.35
C ASP A 318 -11.53 17.02 -25.41
N ALA A 319 -11.83 16.43 -24.24
CA ALA A 319 -12.26 15.05 -24.10
C ALA A 319 -13.77 14.90 -24.43
N GLY A 320 -14.26 15.66 -25.39
CA GLY A 320 -15.68 15.75 -25.60
C GLY A 320 -16.17 16.16 -26.97
N SER A 321 -15.52 15.73 -28.05
CA SER A 321 -16.20 15.86 -29.37
C SER A 321 -15.76 14.77 -30.32
N THR A 322 -16.40 13.61 -30.21
CA THR A 322 -16.81 12.84 -31.42
C THR A 322 -18.06 12.07 -31.04
N ALA A 323 -19.09 12.32 -31.82
CA ALA A 323 -20.44 11.76 -31.84
C ALA A 323 -20.50 10.24 -31.89
#